data_7189788173f2156a3613f0dc7f5a8f10
#
_entry.id   7189788173f2156a3613f0dc7f5a8f10
#
_cell.length_a   1.000
_cell.length_b   1.000
_cell.length_c   1.000
_cell.angle_alpha   90.00
_cell.angle_beta   90.00
_cell.angle_gamma   90.00
#
_symmetry.space_group_name_H-M   'P 1'
#
loop_
_entity.id
_entity.type
_entity.pdbx_description
1 polymer ?
#
loop_
_entity_poly.entity_id
_entity_poly.type
_entity_poly.pdbx_seq_one_letter_code
_entity_poly.pdbx_strand_id
1 'polypeptide(L)'
;MNSARRKTPEEAATAALEALPRVPESTGDMPGAHLPDDLVDTLDRSFRRLRKSMIRPPAGQVPVPALGRQVDAAKIFACDAVAELFETHDVVSVKDVASELDLDHSTVSRLLGDVEHDGLVVRGVDPADRRRTTVELTDLGRAVVSDATAISRYFTRILLAEWERDDVELLATLMRRLSETVQARLDDLPALAMAEFARANPAMADMVAAHFAEGSGCVAQNPDPDAAPAT
;
A
#
# COMPACT_ATOMS: atom_id res chain seq x y z
N MET A 1 -21.42 19.78 42.78
CA MET A 1 -20.19 19.94 41.97
C MET A 1 -19.86 18.54 41.44
N ASN A 2 -20.24 18.26 40.21
CA ASN A 2 -20.07 16.95 39.60
C ASN A 2 -18.84 17.03 38.68
N SER A 3 -17.69 16.54 39.20
CA SER A 3 -16.45 16.46 38.42
C SER A 3 -16.54 15.25 37.46
N ALA A 4 -16.93 15.51 36.26
CA ALA A 4 -16.86 14.50 35.20
C ALA A 4 -15.37 14.14 35.01
N ARG A 5 -14.99 12.95 35.44
CA ARG A 5 -13.65 12.36 35.21
C ARG A 5 -13.40 12.25 33.72
N ARG A 6 -12.47 13.02 33.19
CA ARG A 6 -12.02 12.85 31.77
C ARG A 6 -11.44 11.45 31.64
N LYS A 7 -12.00 10.66 30.73
CA LYS A 7 -11.48 9.34 30.37
C LYS A 7 -10.05 9.50 29.86
N THR A 8 -9.19 8.56 30.20
CA THR A 8 -7.84 8.51 29.63
C THR A 8 -7.93 8.18 28.11
N PRO A 9 -6.91 8.52 27.30
CA PRO A 9 -6.90 8.18 25.87
C PRO A 9 -7.09 6.67 25.64
N GLU A 10 -6.59 5.83 26.52
CA GLU A 10 -6.69 4.38 26.47
C GLU A 10 -8.10 3.89 26.80
N GLU A 11 -8.76 4.47 27.79
CA GLU A 11 -10.18 4.20 28.12
C GLU A 11 -11.11 4.68 27.00
N ALA A 12 -10.76 5.78 26.31
CA ALA A 12 -11.51 6.27 25.17
C ALA A 12 -11.34 5.36 23.95
N ALA A 13 -10.14 4.88 23.67
CA ALA A 13 -9.85 3.94 22.59
C ALA A 13 -10.52 2.58 22.81
N THR A 14 -10.49 2.05 24.05
CA THR A 14 -11.16 0.79 24.40
C THR A 14 -12.68 0.94 24.28
N ALA A 15 -13.25 2.04 24.75
CA ALA A 15 -14.68 2.31 24.61
C ALA A 15 -15.10 2.50 23.14
N ALA A 16 -14.23 3.08 22.30
CA ALA A 16 -14.47 3.21 20.88
C ALA A 16 -14.42 1.83 20.16
N LEU A 17 -13.48 0.96 20.55
CA LEU A 17 -13.39 -0.40 20.02
C LEU A 17 -14.62 -1.27 20.41
N GLU A 18 -15.08 -1.14 21.67
CA GLU A 18 -16.29 -1.84 22.16
C GLU A 18 -17.57 -1.29 21.52
N ALA A 19 -17.55 -0.02 21.09
CA ALA A 19 -18.66 0.64 20.40
C ALA A 19 -18.64 0.37 18.89
N LEU A 20 -17.61 -0.29 18.34
CA LEU A 20 -17.60 -0.68 16.93
C LEU A 20 -18.77 -1.62 16.65
N PRO A 21 -19.69 -1.26 15.76
CA PRO A 21 -20.81 -2.11 15.45
C PRO A 21 -20.31 -3.41 14.85
N ARG A 22 -21.02 -4.50 15.17
CA ARG A 22 -20.82 -5.76 14.48
C ARG A 22 -21.19 -5.57 13.01
N VAL A 23 -20.40 -6.17 12.12
CA VAL A 23 -20.72 -6.23 10.69
C VAL A 23 -22.16 -6.72 10.54
N PRO A 24 -23.03 -6.04 9.79
CA PRO A 24 -24.42 -6.46 9.63
C PRO A 24 -24.48 -7.88 9.05
N GLU A 25 -25.32 -8.73 9.65
CA GLU A 25 -25.55 -10.10 9.17
C GLU A 25 -26.35 -10.15 7.86
N SER A 26 -26.91 -9.01 7.44
CA SER A 26 -27.75 -8.91 6.24
C SER A 26 -27.10 -8.00 5.20
N THR A 27 -26.84 -8.54 4.01
CA THR A 27 -26.19 -7.87 2.87
C THR A 27 -27.19 -7.21 1.89
N GLY A 28 -28.48 -7.13 2.22
CA GLY A 28 -29.56 -6.84 1.28
C GLY A 28 -29.40 -5.67 0.31
N ASP A 29 -28.69 -4.59 0.71
CA ASP A 29 -28.51 -3.37 -0.12
C ASP A 29 -27.04 -2.98 -0.34
N MET A 30 -26.11 -3.89 -0.02
CA MET A 30 -24.67 -3.61 -0.20
C MET A 30 -24.24 -3.73 -1.66
N PRO A 31 -23.20 -2.97 -2.11
CA PRO A 31 -22.55 -3.23 -3.38
C PRO A 31 -22.10 -4.69 -3.46
N GLY A 32 -22.53 -5.38 -4.53
CA GLY A 32 -22.23 -6.81 -4.69
C GLY A 32 -23.23 -7.76 -4.00
N ALA A 33 -24.36 -7.26 -3.45
CA ALA A 33 -25.41 -8.09 -2.83
C ALA A 33 -25.99 -9.20 -3.74
N HIS A 34 -25.76 -9.13 -5.04
CA HIS A 34 -26.12 -10.16 -6.00
C HIS A 34 -25.15 -11.35 -6.03
N LEU A 35 -24.00 -11.25 -5.34
CA LEU A 35 -23.01 -12.32 -5.26
C LEU A 35 -23.42 -13.30 -4.15
N PRO A 36 -23.36 -14.63 -4.41
CA PRO A 36 -23.56 -15.63 -3.39
C PRO A 36 -22.56 -15.50 -2.23
N ASP A 37 -23.04 -15.55 -0.99
CA ASP A 37 -22.20 -15.37 0.21
C ASP A 37 -21.07 -16.39 0.30
N ASP A 38 -21.32 -17.63 -0.10
CA ASP A 38 -20.32 -18.71 -0.11
C ASP A 38 -19.14 -18.43 -1.05
N LEU A 39 -19.39 -17.77 -2.19
CA LEU A 39 -18.34 -17.32 -3.12
C LEU A 39 -17.53 -16.17 -2.52
N VAL A 40 -18.21 -15.19 -1.92
CA VAL A 40 -17.56 -14.06 -1.24
C VAL A 40 -16.67 -14.56 -0.11
N ASP A 41 -17.17 -15.46 0.73
CA ASP A 41 -16.42 -16.08 1.81
C ASP A 41 -15.21 -16.89 1.33
N THR A 42 -15.35 -17.56 0.20
CA THR A 42 -14.26 -18.35 -0.39
C THR A 42 -13.16 -17.45 -0.92
N LEU A 43 -13.53 -16.36 -1.62
CA LEU A 43 -12.59 -15.36 -2.11
C LEU A 43 -11.89 -14.65 -0.97
N ASP A 44 -12.62 -14.19 0.05
CA ASP A 44 -12.06 -13.49 1.22
C ASP A 44 -11.06 -14.38 1.97
N ARG A 45 -11.41 -15.65 2.23
CA ARG A 45 -10.47 -16.62 2.83
C ARG A 45 -9.23 -16.82 1.99
N SER A 46 -9.38 -16.87 0.66
CA SER A 46 -8.25 -17.05 -0.26
C SER A 46 -7.35 -15.84 -0.25
N PHE A 47 -7.90 -14.62 -0.30
CA PHE A 47 -7.14 -13.38 -0.19
C PHE A 47 -6.38 -13.27 1.13
N ARG A 48 -7.03 -13.61 2.26
CA ARG A 48 -6.35 -13.63 3.57
C ARG A 48 -5.17 -14.60 3.60
N ARG A 49 -5.31 -15.79 3.01
CA ARG A 49 -4.23 -16.78 2.93
C ARG A 49 -3.09 -16.30 2.05
N LEU A 50 -3.40 -15.81 0.85
CA LEU A 50 -2.41 -15.28 -0.08
C LEU A 50 -1.63 -14.12 0.56
N ARG A 51 -2.32 -13.13 1.12
CA ARG A 51 -1.69 -12.01 1.82
C ARG A 51 -0.77 -12.49 2.93
N LYS A 52 -1.19 -13.44 3.78
CA LYS A 52 -0.35 -14.00 4.84
C LYS A 52 0.89 -14.70 4.30
N SER A 53 0.80 -15.37 3.17
CA SER A 53 1.92 -16.06 2.52
C SER A 53 2.87 -15.09 1.84
N MET A 54 2.35 -14.00 1.25
CA MET A 54 3.13 -12.98 0.53
C MET A 54 3.83 -11.99 1.47
N ILE A 55 3.22 -11.67 2.64
CA ILE A 55 3.82 -10.77 3.66
C ILE A 55 4.95 -11.45 4.44
N ARG A 56 5.08 -12.77 4.36
CA ARG A 56 6.25 -13.48 4.86
C ARG A 56 7.19 -13.80 3.69
N PRO A 57 8.06 -12.86 3.27
CA PRO A 57 9.13 -13.24 2.38
C PRO A 57 9.98 -14.28 3.15
N PRO A 58 10.39 -15.37 2.50
CA PRO A 58 11.38 -16.27 3.08
C PRO A 58 12.62 -15.43 3.36
N ALA A 59 12.97 -15.23 4.64
CA ALA A 59 14.09 -14.46 5.15
C ALA A 59 14.29 -13.12 4.39
N GLY A 60 14.24 -11.99 5.04
CA GLY A 60 14.30 -10.61 4.48
C GLY A 60 15.47 -10.30 3.53
N GLN A 61 16.17 -11.34 3.04
CA GLN A 61 17.30 -11.24 2.13
C GLN A 61 17.07 -12.12 0.89
N VAL A 62 17.17 -11.50 -0.28
CA VAL A 62 16.99 -12.14 -1.60
C VAL A 62 18.34 -12.26 -2.27
N PRO A 63 18.73 -13.44 -2.79
CA PRO A 63 19.95 -13.57 -3.57
C PRO A 63 19.78 -12.78 -4.89
N VAL A 64 20.74 -11.92 -5.19
CA VAL A 64 20.75 -11.10 -6.41
C VAL A 64 22.00 -11.44 -7.21
N PRO A 65 21.88 -12.20 -8.32
CA PRO A 65 23.02 -12.61 -9.13
C PRO A 65 23.88 -11.46 -9.62
N ALA A 66 23.27 -10.35 -10.06
CA ALA A 66 23.99 -9.15 -10.51
C ALA A 66 24.93 -8.56 -9.45
N LEU A 67 24.65 -8.80 -8.16
CA LEU A 67 25.47 -8.32 -7.05
C LEU A 67 26.36 -9.42 -6.45
N GLY A 68 26.16 -10.68 -6.80
CA GLY A 68 26.85 -11.82 -6.20
C GLY A 68 26.60 -11.96 -4.68
N ARG A 69 25.57 -11.32 -4.14
CA ARG A 69 25.22 -11.31 -2.71
C ARG A 69 23.72 -11.29 -2.47
N GLN A 70 23.34 -11.52 -1.24
CA GLN A 70 21.96 -11.31 -0.81
C GLN A 70 21.72 -9.82 -0.51
N VAL A 71 20.50 -9.35 -0.81
CA VAL A 71 20.04 -7.97 -0.61
C VAL A 71 18.73 -8.00 0.15
N ASP A 72 18.51 -7.01 1.00
CA ASP A 72 17.23 -6.83 1.68
C ASP A 72 16.11 -6.65 0.66
N ALA A 73 15.04 -7.40 0.82
CA ALA A 73 13.87 -7.35 -0.05
C ALA A 73 13.30 -5.93 -0.17
N ALA A 74 13.32 -5.14 0.91
CA ALA A 74 12.86 -3.76 0.89
C ALA A 74 13.63 -2.89 -0.11
N LYS A 75 14.94 -3.12 -0.28
CA LYS A 75 15.76 -2.40 -1.28
C LYS A 75 15.38 -2.79 -2.71
N ILE A 76 15.04 -4.07 -2.91
CA ILE A 76 14.58 -4.55 -4.22
C ILE A 76 13.22 -3.94 -4.55
N PHE A 77 12.27 -3.94 -3.62
CA PHE A 77 10.97 -3.29 -3.80
C PHE A 77 11.10 -1.79 -4.06
N ALA A 78 12.05 -1.11 -3.43
CA ALA A 78 12.30 0.30 -3.72
C ALA A 78 12.84 0.51 -5.15
N CYS A 79 13.73 -0.36 -5.64
CA CYS A 79 14.20 -0.31 -7.03
C CYS A 79 13.07 -0.62 -8.02
N ASP A 80 12.22 -1.60 -7.69
CA ASP A 80 11.07 -2.01 -8.52
C ASP A 80 10.05 -0.88 -8.64
N ALA A 81 9.69 -0.24 -7.52
CA ALA A 81 8.81 0.93 -7.50
C ALA A 81 9.38 2.10 -8.35
N VAL A 82 10.69 2.35 -8.30
CA VAL A 82 11.32 3.36 -9.17
C VAL A 82 11.21 2.95 -10.64
N ALA A 83 11.39 1.67 -10.98
CA ALA A 83 11.26 1.19 -12.36
C ALA A 83 9.83 1.33 -12.89
N GLU A 84 8.83 0.93 -12.10
CA GLU A 84 7.40 1.01 -12.46
C GLU A 84 6.95 2.47 -12.64
N LEU A 85 7.37 3.37 -11.76
CA LEU A 85 7.05 4.79 -11.87
C LEU A 85 7.62 5.43 -13.15
N PHE A 86 8.79 4.99 -13.62
CA PHE A 86 9.35 5.47 -14.88
C PHE A 86 8.58 5.02 -16.13
N GLU A 87 7.69 4.02 -16.04
CA GLU A 87 6.80 3.66 -17.14
C GLU A 87 5.75 4.73 -17.44
N THR A 88 5.42 5.56 -16.44
CA THR A 88 4.34 6.56 -16.50
C THR A 88 4.80 7.99 -16.21
N HIS A 89 6.03 8.18 -15.72
CA HIS A 89 6.57 9.49 -15.33
C HIS A 89 7.94 9.72 -15.96
N ASP A 90 8.16 10.89 -16.54
CA ASP A 90 9.47 11.31 -17.05
C ASP A 90 10.47 11.58 -15.91
N VAL A 91 10.00 11.96 -14.73
CA VAL A 91 10.80 12.27 -13.53
C VAL A 91 10.14 11.65 -12.31
N VAL A 92 10.88 10.83 -11.60
CA VAL A 92 10.43 10.18 -10.36
C VAL A 92 11.05 10.87 -9.15
N SER A 93 10.24 11.22 -8.15
CA SER A 93 10.71 11.80 -6.90
C SER A 93 10.59 10.84 -5.72
N VAL A 94 11.28 11.17 -4.62
CA VAL A 94 11.15 10.45 -3.34
C VAL A 94 9.68 10.39 -2.87
N LYS A 95 8.89 11.45 -3.13
CA LYS A 95 7.47 11.50 -2.79
C LYS A 95 6.66 10.50 -3.61
N ASP A 96 6.96 10.37 -4.91
CA ASP A 96 6.24 9.43 -5.78
C ASP A 96 6.52 7.99 -5.34
N VAL A 97 7.78 7.66 -5.00
CA VAL A 97 8.14 6.34 -4.45
C VAL A 97 7.49 6.09 -3.09
N ALA A 98 7.32 7.12 -2.25
CA ALA A 98 6.63 6.98 -0.97
C ALA A 98 5.14 6.66 -1.17
N SER A 99 4.50 7.30 -2.13
CA SER A 99 3.11 7.00 -2.50
C SER A 99 2.96 5.60 -3.08
N GLU A 100 3.88 5.17 -3.95
CA GLU A 100 3.85 3.84 -4.58
C GLU A 100 4.01 2.71 -3.55
N LEU A 101 4.89 2.89 -2.57
CA LEU A 101 5.14 1.91 -1.52
C LEU A 101 4.16 1.96 -0.35
N ASP A 102 3.23 2.94 -0.33
CA ASP A 102 2.33 3.23 0.80
C ASP A 102 3.11 3.38 2.13
N LEU A 103 4.21 4.13 2.08
CA LEU A 103 5.09 4.40 3.21
C LEU A 103 5.26 5.91 3.43
N ASP A 104 5.57 6.30 4.67
CA ASP A 104 5.87 7.69 4.96
C ASP A 104 7.18 8.16 4.29
N HIS A 105 7.21 9.46 3.92
CA HIS A 105 8.32 10.07 3.20
C HIS A 105 9.67 9.88 3.93
N SER A 106 9.69 9.92 5.25
CA SER A 106 10.92 9.80 6.04
C SER A 106 11.51 8.39 6.00
N THR A 107 10.63 7.38 6.03
CA THR A 107 11.00 5.97 5.88
C THR A 107 11.56 5.70 4.49
N VAL A 108 10.87 6.18 3.44
CA VAL A 108 11.33 6.01 2.05
C VAL A 108 12.62 6.77 1.78
N SER A 109 12.76 8.00 2.31
CA SER A 109 13.99 8.77 2.16
C SER A 109 15.22 8.06 2.77
N ARG A 110 15.06 7.38 3.93
CA ARG A 110 16.11 6.54 4.52
C ARG A 110 16.38 5.30 3.67
N LEU A 111 15.33 4.58 3.29
CA LEU A 111 15.45 3.39 2.44
C LEU A 111 16.20 3.70 1.14
N LEU A 112 15.81 4.79 0.44
CA LEU A 112 16.49 5.23 -0.77
C LEU A 112 17.92 5.69 -0.52
N GLY A 113 18.24 6.22 0.68
CA GLY A 113 19.61 6.49 1.10
C GLY A 113 20.47 5.21 1.18
N ASP A 114 19.90 4.13 1.72
CA ASP A 114 20.58 2.83 1.79
C ASP A 114 20.71 2.17 0.40
N VAL A 115 19.72 2.37 -0.47
CA VAL A 115 19.72 1.90 -1.86
C VAL A 115 20.77 2.66 -2.69
N GLU A 116 20.90 3.97 -2.48
CA GLU A 116 21.93 4.82 -3.10
C GLU A 116 23.33 4.45 -2.61
N HIS A 117 23.48 4.19 -1.30
CA HIS A 117 24.75 3.70 -0.74
C HIS A 117 25.21 2.38 -1.38
N ASP A 118 24.27 1.50 -1.69
CA ASP A 118 24.53 0.24 -2.42
C ASP A 118 24.77 0.48 -3.93
N GLY A 119 24.67 1.71 -4.42
CA GLY A 119 24.90 2.10 -5.82
C GLY A 119 23.78 1.67 -6.77
N LEU A 120 22.57 1.37 -6.27
CA LEU A 120 21.46 0.91 -7.09
C LEU A 120 20.62 2.05 -7.66
N VAL A 121 20.58 3.18 -6.96
CA VAL A 121 19.95 4.42 -7.44
C VAL A 121 20.93 5.58 -7.32
N VAL A 122 20.61 6.66 -8.02
CA VAL A 122 21.20 8.00 -7.82
C VAL A 122 20.10 8.96 -7.49
N ARG A 123 20.36 9.87 -6.55
CA ARG A 123 19.45 10.95 -6.22
C ARG A 123 19.97 12.27 -6.80
N GLY A 124 19.04 13.06 -7.32
CA GLY A 124 19.31 14.34 -7.89
C GLY A 124 18.34 15.41 -7.37
N VAL A 125 18.42 16.59 -7.98
CA VAL A 125 17.48 17.69 -7.74
C VAL A 125 16.74 17.94 -9.03
N ASP A 126 15.43 18.06 -8.96
CA ASP A 126 14.61 18.37 -10.12
C ASP A 126 14.99 19.74 -10.69
N PRO A 127 15.36 19.82 -11.98
CA PRO A 127 15.72 21.10 -12.61
C PRO A 127 14.56 22.12 -12.59
N ALA A 128 13.31 21.66 -12.60
CA ALA A 128 12.12 22.50 -12.60
C ALA A 128 11.70 22.92 -11.17
N ASP A 129 11.97 22.08 -10.16
CA ASP A 129 11.68 22.40 -8.75
C ASP A 129 12.82 21.92 -7.85
N ARG A 130 13.68 22.83 -7.43
CA ARG A 130 14.84 22.54 -6.56
C ARG A 130 14.49 21.96 -5.18
N ARG A 131 13.23 22.01 -4.78
CA ARG A 131 12.75 21.39 -3.53
C ARG A 131 12.45 19.91 -3.69
N ARG A 132 12.37 19.43 -4.92
CA ARG A 132 12.03 18.06 -5.26
C ARG A 132 13.31 17.25 -5.47
N THR A 133 13.50 16.21 -4.64
CA THR A 133 14.59 15.23 -4.81
C THR A 133 14.13 14.17 -5.80
N THR A 134 14.86 14.00 -6.89
CA THR A 134 14.63 12.97 -7.91
C THR A 134 15.40 11.71 -7.59
N VAL A 135 14.94 10.58 -8.13
CA VAL A 135 15.55 9.26 -7.97
C VAL A 135 15.57 8.58 -9.32
N GLU A 136 16.70 8.00 -9.68
CA GLU A 136 16.89 7.24 -10.92
C GLU A 136 17.64 5.94 -10.64
N LEU A 137 17.30 4.86 -11.36
CA LEU A 137 18.07 3.61 -11.29
C LEU A 137 19.43 3.76 -11.99
N THR A 138 20.46 3.24 -11.36
CA THR A 138 21.74 3.00 -12.04
C THR A 138 21.64 1.77 -12.97
N ASP A 139 22.68 1.50 -13.78
CA ASP A 139 22.74 0.26 -14.55
C ASP A 139 22.70 -0.97 -13.65
N LEU A 140 23.33 -0.88 -12.49
CA LEU A 140 23.32 -1.94 -11.47
C LEU A 140 21.91 -2.10 -10.87
N GLY A 141 21.21 -1.01 -10.56
CA GLY A 141 19.82 -1.03 -10.11
C GLY A 141 18.90 -1.69 -11.14
N ARG A 142 19.04 -1.37 -12.41
CA ARG A 142 18.29 -2.01 -13.50
C ARG A 142 18.58 -3.52 -13.59
N ALA A 143 19.83 -3.94 -13.40
CA ALA A 143 20.18 -5.34 -13.38
C ALA A 143 19.53 -6.07 -12.19
N VAL A 144 19.49 -5.43 -11.00
CA VAL A 144 18.82 -5.98 -9.80
C VAL A 144 17.30 -6.16 -10.05
N VAL A 145 16.62 -5.19 -10.63
CA VAL A 145 15.20 -5.30 -11.00
C VAL A 145 14.97 -6.43 -12.01
N SER A 146 15.84 -6.55 -13.02
CA SER A 146 15.78 -7.63 -14.00
C SER A 146 15.92 -9.01 -13.36
N ASP A 147 16.89 -9.19 -12.45
CA ASP A 147 17.11 -10.43 -11.72
C ASP A 147 15.90 -10.76 -10.83
N ALA A 148 15.37 -9.78 -10.09
CA ALA A 148 14.19 -9.94 -9.24
C ALA A 148 12.96 -10.36 -10.06
N THR A 149 12.73 -9.74 -11.20
CA THR A 149 11.66 -10.10 -12.14
C THR A 149 11.83 -11.52 -12.67
N ALA A 150 13.05 -11.92 -13.03
CA ALA A 150 13.33 -13.27 -13.51
C ALA A 150 13.05 -14.33 -12.42
N ILE A 151 13.45 -14.05 -11.19
CA ILE A 151 13.19 -14.91 -10.01
C ILE A 151 11.68 -15.00 -9.75
N SER A 152 10.96 -13.87 -9.75
CA SER A 152 9.51 -13.83 -9.57
C SER A 152 8.78 -14.67 -10.63
N ARG A 153 9.15 -14.53 -11.90
CA ARG A 153 8.63 -15.35 -13.00
C ARG A 153 8.90 -16.85 -12.80
N TYR A 154 10.07 -17.18 -12.30
CA TYR A 154 10.44 -18.57 -12.01
C TYR A 154 9.55 -19.16 -10.90
N PHE A 155 9.34 -18.43 -9.81
CA PHE A 155 8.42 -18.84 -8.75
C PHE A 155 6.98 -18.97 -9.23
N THR A 156 6.49 -18.03 -10.04
CA THR A 156 5.16 -18.12 -10.63
C THR A 156 5.00 -19.40 -11.46
N ARG A 157 6.01 -19.76 -12.27
CA ARG A 157 5.99 -21.01 -13.04
C ARG A 157 5.96 -22.24 -12.15
N ILE A 158 6.71 -22.26 -11.03
CA ILE A 158 6.68 -23.38 -10.09
C ILE A 158 5.28 -23.50 -9.46
N LEU A 159 4.69 -22.39 -9.03
CA LEU A 159 3.36 -22.39 -8.39
C LEU A 159 2.26 -22.90 -9.31
N LEU A 160 2.38 -22.65 -10.61
CA LEU A 160 1.39 -23.01 -11.62
C LEU A 160 1.79 -24.23 -12.46
N ALA A 161 2.85 -24.96 -12.05
CA ALA A 161 3.43 -26.04 -12.87
C ALA A 161 2.45 -27.18 -13.19
N GLU A 162 1.50 -27.44 -12.27
CA GLU A 162 0.52 -28.53 -12.41
C GLU A 162 -0.85 -28.05 -12.89
N TRP A 163 -0.96 -26.75 -13.24
CA TRP A 163 -2.22 -26.19 -13.71
C TRP A 163 -2.36 -26.39 -15.22
N GLU A 164 -3.58 -26.64 -15.66
CA GLU A 164 -3.89 -26.65 -17.08
C GLU A 164 -3.75 -25.23 -17.66
N ARG A 165 -3.35 -25.16 -18.92
CA ARG A 165 -3.11 -23.88 -19.61
C ARG A 165 -4.33 -22.96 -19.56
N ASP A 166 -5.52 -23.51 -19.81
CA ASP A 166 -6.77 -22.73 -19.86
C ASP A 166 -7.09 -22.11 -18.50
N ASP A 167 -6.80 -22.81 -17.39
CA ASP A 167 -6.97 -22.29 -16.02
C ASP A 167 -5.98 -21.15 -15.74
N VAL A 168 -4.74 -21.26 -16.21
CA VAL A 168 -3.74 -20.19 -16.07
C VAL A 168 -4.14 -18.95 -16.87
N GLU A 169 -4.63 -19.12 -18.11
CA GLU A 169 -5.11 -18.02 -18.95
C GLU A 169 -6.34 -17.33 -18.35
N LEU A 170 -7.27 -18.11 -17.78
CA LEU A 170 -8.42 -17.59 -17.06
C LEU A 170 -7.98 -16.82 -15.80
N LEU A 171 -7.10 -17.41 -14.99
CA LEU A 171 -6.56 -16.74 -13.78
C LEU A 171 -5.88 -15.41 -14.16
N ALA A 172 -5.02 -15.40 -15.16
CA ALA A 172 -4.33 -14.17 -15.60
C ALA A 172 -5.32 -13.08 -16.02
N THR A 173 -6.39 -13.46 -16.75
CA THR A 173 -7.44 -12.54 -17.18
C THR A 173 -8.21 -11.96 -15.98
N LEU A 174 -8.59 -12.82 -15.04
CA LEU A 174 -9.33 -12.40 -13.83
C LEU A 174 -8.48 -11.56 -12.88
N MET A 175 -7.22 -11.92 -12.71
CA MET A 175 -6.27 -11.16 -11.87
C MET A 175 -6.02 -9.77 -12.44
N ARG A 176 -5.82 -9.64 -13.76
CA ARG A 176 -5.69 -8.33 -14.41
C ARG A 176 -6.94 -7.47 -14.19
N ARG A 177 -8.14 -8.03 -14.44
CA ARG A 177 -9.41 -7.32 -14.20
C ARG A 177 -9.57 -6.90 -12.73
N LEU A 178 -9.19 -7.77 -11.79
CA LEU A 178 -9.24 -7.46 -10.35
C LEU A 178 -8.28 -6.34 -10.01
N SER A 179 -7.04 -6.39 -10.50
CA SER A 179 -6.02 -5.36 -10.29
C SER A 179 -6.50 -3.99 -10.82
N GLU A 180 -7.01 -3.94 -12.06
CA GLU A 180 -7.60 -2.73 -12.64
C GLU A 180 -8.77 -2.19 -11.79
N THR A 181 -9.62 -3.09 -11.28
CA THR A 181 -10.76 -2.70 -10.41
C THR A 181 -10.28 -2.14 -9.07
N VAL A 182 -9.25 -2.74 -8.46
CA VAL A 182 -8.66 -2.26 -7.21
C VAL A 182 -8.04 -0.89 -7.42
N GLN A 183 -7.21 -0.71 -8.45
CA GLN A 183 -6.57 0.57 -8.76
C GLN A 183 -7.60 1.68 -9.02
N ALA A 184 -8.65 1.39 -9.79
CA ALA A 184 -9.70 2.37 -10.08
C ALA A 184 -10.53 2.78 -8.87
N ARG A 185 -10.51 2.01 -7.80
CA ARG A 185 -11.35 2.22 -6.60
C ARG A 185 -10.55 2.39 -5.31
N LEU A 186 -9.23 2.31 -5.37
CA LEU A 186 -8.39 2.27 -4.17
C LEU A 186 -8.63 3.50 -3.28
N ASP A 187 -8.76 4.68 -3.87
CA ASP A 187 -9.02 5.93 -3.16
C ASP A 187 -10.43 5.99 -2.57
N ASP A 188 -11.40 5.36 -3.24
CA ASP A 188 -12.82 5.40 -2.86
C ASP A 188 -13.22 4.27 -1.91
N LEU A 189 -12.49 3.13 -1.90
CA LEU A 189 -12.85 1.94 -1.13
C LEU A 189 -13.03 2.22 0.36
N PRO A 190 -12.15 2.95 1.06
CA PRO A 190 -12.32 3.27 2.46
C PRO A 190 -13.58 4.10 2.70
N ALA A 191 -13.83 5.11 1.85
CA ALA A 191 -15.01 5.96 1.93
C ALA A 191 -16.30 5.19 1.66
N LEU A 192 -16.30 4.33 0.64
CA LEU A 192 -17.44 3.46 0.30
C LEU A 192 -17.72 2.46 1.42
N ALA A 193 -16.69 1.79 1.95
CA ALA A 193 -16.85 0.84 3.04
C ALA A 193 -17.41 1.52 4.30
N MET A 194 -16.90 2.72 4.65
CA MET A 194 -17.38 3.47 5.79
C MET A 194 -18.80 4.02 5.58
N ALA A 195 -19.15 4.47 4.38
CA ALA A 195 -20.49 4.94 4.05
C ALA A 195 -21.53 3.80 4.15
N GLU A 196 -21.20 2.60 3.63
CA GLU A 196 -22.05 1.42 3.76
C GLU A 196 -22.20 0.97 5.22
N PHE A 197 -21.10 1.02 5.95
CA PHE A 197 -21.10 0.70 7.36
C PHE A 197 -21.96 1.68 8.18
N ALA A 198 -21.88 2.98 7.91
CA ALA A 198 -22.71 4.02 8.53
C ALA A 198 -24.18 3.84 8.17
N ARG A 199 -24.50 3.45 6.91
CA ARG A 199 -25.88 3.19 6.48
C ARG A 199 -26.50 2.00 7.21
N ALA A 200 -25.70 0.93 7.38
CA ALA A 200 -26.12 -0.24 8.15
C ALA A 200 -26.24 0.02 9.67
N ASN A 201 -25.56 1.06 10.16
CA ASN A 201 -25.50 1.43 11.57
C ASN A 201 -25.73 2.93 11.78
N PRO A 202 -26.97 3.42 11.74
CA PRO A 202 -27.28 4.85 11.80
C PRO A 202 -26.70 5.57 13.03
N ALA A 203 -26.54 4.86 14.16
CA ALA A 203 -25.93 5.43 15.38
C ALA A 203 -24.44 5.81 15.19
N MET A 204 -23.81 5.33 14.14
CA MET A 204 -22.40 5.60 13.80
C MET A 204 -22.23 6.61 12.67
N ALA A 205 -23.33 7.01 12.02
CA ALA A 205 -23.27 7.90 10.88
C ALA A 205 -22.56 9.23 11.20
N ASP A 206 -22.81 9.80 12.37
CA ASP A 206 -22.19 11.06 12.84
C ASP A 206 -20.69 10.88 13.10
N MET A 207 -20.26 9.72 13.63
CA MET A 207 -18.84 9.42 13.89
C MET A 207 -18.08 9.21 12.59
N VAL A 208 -18.68 8.53 11.61
CA VAL A 208 -18.12 8.34 10.27
C VAL A 208 -18.00 9.68 9.55
N ALA A 209 -19.03 10.53 9.59
CA ALA A 209 -19.01 11.87 9.02
C ALA A 209 -17.90 12.74 9.63
N ALA A 210 -17.71 12.69 10.95
CA ALA A 210 -16.64 13.40 11.64
C ALA A 210 -15.25 12.93 11.20
N HIS A 211 -15.03 11.62 11.06
CA HIS A 211 -13.76 11.05 10.61
C HIS A 211 -13.34 11.57 9.22
N PHE A 212 -14.28 11.62 8.28
CA PHE A 212 -14.00 12.16 6.92
C PHE A 212 -13.87 13.68 6.90
N ALA A 213 -14.54 14.40 7.79
CA ALA A 213 -14.38 15.85 7.91
C ALA A 213 -12.99 16.23 8.44
N GLU A 214 -12.43 15.44 9.38
CA GLU A 214 -11.10 15.63 9.92
C GLU A 214 -10.00 15.15 8.97
N GLY A 215 -10.20 14.03 8.27
CA GLY A 215 -9.23 13.44 7.32
C GLY A 215 -9.02 14.27 6.05
N SER A 216 -10.01 15.03 5.60
CA SER A 216 -9.86 15.96 4.47
C SER A 216 -8.99 17.19 4.78
N GLY A 217 -8.66 17.42 6.07
CA GLY A 217 -7.75 18.48 6.52
C GLY A 217 -6.28 18.07 6.64
N CYS A 218 -5.97 16.76 6.62
CA CYS A 218 -4.61 16.26 6.87
C CYS A 218 -3.69 16.21 5.64
N VAL A 219 -4.17 16.55 4.44
CA VAL A 219 -3.32 16.67 3.24
C VAL A 219 -2.70 18.07 3.10
N ALA A 220 -3.07 19.03 3.94
CA ALA A 220 -2.48 20.36 3.91
C ALA A 220 -2.02 20.76 5.32
N GLN A 221 -0.71 20.93 5.44
CA GLN A 221 0.04 21.56 6.53
C GLN A 221 0.74 20.60 7.51
N ASN A 222 1.84 20.05 7.01
CA ASN A 222 2.98 19.81 7.89
C ASN A 222 3.66 21.18 8.11
N PRO A 223 3.66 21.77 9.30
CA PRO A 223 4.36 23.03 9.55
C PRO A 223 5.85 22.79 9.37
N ASP A 224 6.47 23.63 8.57
CA ASP A 224 7.91 23.70 8.32
C ASP A 224 8.67 23.78 9.66
N PRO A 225 9.50 22.79 10.04
CA PRO A 225 10.24 22.81 11.28
C PRO A 225 11.38 23.87 11.30
N ASP A 226 11.63 24.55 10.19
CA ASP A 226 12.73 25.53 10.03
C ASP A 226 12.26 27.00 9.94
N ALA A 227 11.00 27.31 10.26
CA ALA A 227 10.57 28.71 10.38
C ALA A 227 11.14 29.33 11.67
N ALA A 228 12.32 29.91 11.56
CA ALA A 228 12.91 30.73 12.62
C ALA A 228 12.02 31.94 12.92
N PRO A 229 11.83 32.34 14.21
CA PRO A 229 11.03 33.49 14.54
C PRO A 229 11.73 34.78 14.06
N ALA A 230 10.98 35.57 13.29
CA ALA A 230 11.40 36.92 12.92
C ALA A 230 11.47 37.80 14.18
N THR A 231 12.66 38.31 14.46
CA THR A 231 12.93 39.37 15.42
C THR A 231 12.61 40.73 14.82
#